data_68a1eedf14718e930f07cc24512033ca
#
_entry.id   68a1eedf14718e930f07cc24512033ca
#
_cell.length_a   1.000
_cell.length_b   1.000
_cell.length_c   1.000
_cell.angle_alpha   90.00
_cell.angle_beta   90.00
_cell.angle_gamma   90.00
#
_symmetry.space_group_name_H-M   'P 1'
#
loop_
_entity.id
_entity.type
_entity.pdbx_description
1 polymer ?
#
loop_
_entity_poly.entity_id
_entity_poly.type
_entity_poly.pdbx_seq_one_letter_code
_entity_poly.pdbx_strand_id
1 'polypeptide(L)'
;MQRRHLIQTAALSALALSMSLASAQDNKFKIGLILPMTGQSASTGRQIEAAARLYMAQNGDTVAGKKVELIVKDDTGLPDVTKRLAQELVVNDKVNVLAGFGLTPLALAVAPIATQSKTPEVVMAAATSSITEASPYIIRSSFTLPQVSVAMGDWAPKNGVKTVVTLVADYGPGNDAEKFFSERFQLNGGKVLEKLRVPLRNPDF
;
A
#
# COMPACT_ATOMS: atom_id res chain seq x y z
N MET A 1 -35.09 58.38 0.33
CA MET A 1 -34.81 57.26 -0.60
C MET A 1 -33.33 56.79 -0.58
N GLN A 2 -32.32 57.65 -0.46
CA GLN A 2 -30.89 57.32 -0.51
C GLN A 2 -30.39 56.37 0.59
N ARG A 3 -30.90 56.40 1.82
CA ARG A 3 -30.45 55.52 2.91
C ARG A 3 -30.80 54.03 2.70
N ARG A 4 -31.91 53.72 2.02
CA ARG A 4 -32.30 52.33 1.73
C ARG A 4 -31.40 51.68 0.66
N HIS A 5 -30.95 52.43 -0.30
CA HIS A 5 -30.05 51.91 -1.35
C HIS A 5 -28.62 51.64 -0.82
N LEU A 6 -28.13 52.46 0.13
CA LEU A 6 -26.85 52.28 0.79
C LEU A 6 -26.82 50.99 1.66
N ILE A 7 -27.91 50.67 2.34
CA ILE A 7 -28.03 49.45 3.18
C ILE A 7 -28.11 48.20 2.27
N GLN A 8 -28.81 48.28 1.15
CA GLN A 8 -28.94 47.18 0.21
C GLN A 8 -27.62 46.86 -0.52
N THR A 9 -26.83 47.89 -0.90
CA THR A 9 -25.50 47.67 -1.48
C THR A 9 -24.48 47.14 -0.49
N ALA A 10 -24.53 47.57 0.75
CA ALA A 10 -23.64 47.01 1.80
C ALA A 10 -23.97 45.54 2.11
N ALA A 11 -25.24 45.17 2.12
CA ALA A 11 -25.65 43.78 2.35
C ALA A 11 -25.26 42.83 1.20
N LEU A 12 -25.37 43.28 -0.07
CA LEU A 12 -24.91 42.51 -1.22
C LEU A 12 -23.40 42.34 -1.27
N SER A 13 -22.63 43.38 -0.88
CA SER A 13 -21.16 43.28 -0.78
C SER A 13 -20.68 42.36 0.32
N ALA A 14 -21.37 42.32 1.46
CA ALA A 14 -21.06 41.38 2.55
C ALA A 14 -21.36 39.93 2.18
N LEU A 15 -22.43 39.69 1.39
CA LEU A 15 -22.78 38.36 0.90
C LEU A 15 -21.78 37.83 -0.13
N ALA A 16 -21.27 38.71 -0.99
CA ALA A 16 -20.24 38.35 -1.99
C ALA A 16 -18.88 38.05 -1.34
N LEU A 17 -18.49 38.73 -0.25
CA LEU A 17 -17.29 38.43 0.50
C LEU A 17 -17.38 37.12 1.28
N SER A 18 -18.57 36.76 1.78
CA SER A 18 -18.74 35.49 2.51
C SER A 18 -18.70 34.27 1.59
N MET A 19 -19.06 34.39 0.31
CA MET A 19 -18.93 33.32 -0.68
C MET A 19 -17.49 33.05 -1.12
N SER A 20 -16.59 34.04 -1.05
CA SER A 20 -15.18 33.86 -1.42
C SER A 20 -14.35 33.18 -0.31
N LEU A 21 -14.81 33.17 0.92
CA LEU A 21 -14.15 32.47 2.04
C LEU A 21 -14.49 30.98 2.14
N ALA A 22 -15.54 30.53 1.46
CA ALA A 22 -15.97 29.13 1.50
C ALA A 22 -15.20 28.20 0.52
N SER A 23 -14.29 28.73 -0.29
CA SER A 23 -13.56 27.99 -1.32
C SER A 23 -12.04 27.91 -1.10
N ALA A 24 -11.57 28.00 0.12
CA ALA A 24 -10.25 27.49 0.46
C ALA A 24 -10.31 25.96 0.56
N GLN A 25 -10.78 25.31 -0.49
CA GLN A 25 -10.70 23.87 -0.64
C GLN A 25 -9.21 23.54 -0.61
N ASP A 26 -8.81 22.72 0.36
CA ASP A 26 -7.44 22.27 0.54
C ASP A 26 -6.93 21.75 -0.82
N ASN A 27 -6.13 22.54 -1.51
CA ASN A 27 -5.67 22.26 -2.88
C ASN A 27 -4.56 21.21 -2.86
N LYS A 28 -4.69 20.24 -1.92
CA LYS A 28 -3.75 19.17 -1.70
C LYS A 28 -4.37 17.83 -2.06
N PHE A 29 -3.55 16.95 -2.58
CA PHE A 29 -3.83 15.53 -2.70
C PHE A 29 -2.97 14.79 -1.68
N LYS A 30 -3.59 14.27 -0.62
CA LYS A 30 -2.90 13.65 0.50
C LYS A 30 -2.76 12.14 0.30
N ILE A 31 -1.55 11.64 0.42
CA ILE A 31 -1.22 10.21 0.38
C ILE A 31 -0.78 9.78 1.78
N GLY A 32 -1.55 8.92 2.42
CA GLY A 32 -1.16 8.27 3.67
C GLY A 32 -0.26 7.07 3.37
N LEU A 33 1.04 7.21 3.63
CA LEU A 33 2.05 6.20 3.34
C LEU A 33 2.38 5.43 4.62
N ILE A 34 1.84 4.22 4.78
CA ILE A 34 2.03 3.35 5.95
C ILE A 34 3.08 2.31 5.63
N LEU A 35 4.20 2.34 6.34
CA LEU A 35 5.38 1.54 6.05
C LEU A 35 6.02 1.00 7.33
N PRO A 36 6.67 -0.17 7.28
CA PRO A 36 7.51 -0.64 8.37
C PRO A 36 8.83 0.14 8.37
N MET A 37 8.90 1.26 9.09
CA MET A 37 10.09 2.12 9.17
C MET A 37 11.06 1.67 10.24
N THR A 38 10.60 0.83 11.18
CA THR A 38 11.38 0.20 12.24
C THR A 38 11.25 -1.32 12.22
N GLY A 39 12.09 -2.03 12.99
CA GLY A 39 12.08 -3.50 13.06
C GLY A 39 12.71 -4.20 11.86
N GLN A 40 12.43 -5.49 11.71
CA GLN A 40 13.07 -6.38 10.74
C GLN A 40 12.85 -5.95 9.27
N SER A 41 11.71 -5.36 8.95
CA SER A 41 11.35 -4.92 7.60
C SER A 41 11.64 -3.44 7.32
N ALA A 42 12.36 -2.76 8.18
CA ALA A 42 12.64 -1.32 8.09
C ALA A 42 13.34 -0.90 6.78
N SER A 43 14.17 -1.78 6.22
CA SER A 43 14.83 -1.53 4.93
C SER A 43 13.81 -1.34 3.79
N THR A 44 12.78 -2.18 3.75
CA THR A 44 11.71 -2.08 2.75
C THR A 44 10.97 -0.74 2.85
N GLY A 45 10.59 -0.35 4.07
CA GLY A 45 9.88 0.91 4.30
C GLY A 45 10.70 2.12 3.86
N ARG A 46 11.97 2.19 4.27
CA ARG A 46 12.88 3.28 3.89
C ARG A 46 13.11 3.37 2.37
N GLN A 47 13.23 2.24 1.68
CA GLN A 47 13.41 2.23 0.22
C GLN A 47 12.17 2.76 -0.51
N ILE A 48 10.98 2.37 -0.08
CA ILE A 48 9.71 2.85 -0.67
C ILE A 48 9.56 4.36 -0.44
N GLU A 49 9.78 4.85 0.78
CA GLU A 49 9.73 6.28 1.07
C GLU A 49 10.74 7.07 0.24
N ALA A 50 11.99 6.61 0.20
CA ALA A 50 13.05 7.27 -0.57
C ALA A 50 12.72 7.33 -2.07
N ALA A 51 12.19 6.24 -2.64
CA ALA A 51 11.78 6.21 -4.04
C ALA A 51 10.62 7.17 -4.34
N ALA A 52 9.60 7.23 -3.47
CA ALA A 52 8.50 8.17 -3.61
C ALA A 52 8.96 9.63 -3.56
N ARG A 53 9.82 9.96 -2.59
CA ARG A 53 10.38 11.31 -2.48
C ARG A 53 11.32 11.67 -3.65
N LEU A 54 12.11 10.72 -4.13
CA LEU A 54 12.97 10.91 -5.29
C LEU A 54 12.13 11.21 -6.54
N TYR A 55 11.07 10.44 -6.77
CA TYR A 55 10.17 10.69 -7.89
C TYR A 55 9.57 12.11 -7.84
N MET A 56 9.10 12.53 -6.66
CA MET A 56 8.57 13.88 -6.47
C MET A 56 9.63 14.97 -6.69
N ALA A 57 10.87 14.74 -6.25
CA ALA A 57 11.97 15.69 -6.45
C ALA A 57 12.33 15.84 -7.93
N GLN A 58 12.25 14.76 -8.72
CA GLN A 58 12.58 14.77 -10.14
C GLN A 58 11.44 15.26 -11.04
N ASN A 59 10.18 15.00 -10.65
CA ASN A 59 9.01 15.25 -11.49
C ASN A 59 8.09 16.36 -10.95
N GLY A 60 8.43 16.93 -9.80
CA GLY A 60 7.61 17.88 -9.07
C GLY A 60 6.56 17.23 -8.17
N ASP A 61 6.00 18.03 -7.29
CA ASP A 61 5.02 17.62 -6.28
C ASP A 61 3.60 18.08 -6.60
N THR A 62 3.36 18.52 -7.83
CA THR A 62 2.05 19.07 -8.24
C THR A 62 1.50 18.29 -9.42
N VAL A 63 0.31 17.71 -9.28
CA VAL A 63 -0.38 16.93 -10.31
C VAL A 63 -1.79 17.48 -10.50
N ALA A 64 -2.18 17.77 -11.73
CA ALA A 64 -3.49 18.34 -12.08
C ALA A 64 -3.86 19.58 -11.24
N GLY A 65 -2.89 20.42 -10.94
CA GLY A 65 -3.06 21.65 -10.15
C GLY A 65 -3.15 21.41 -8.63
N LYS A 66 -3.06 20.17 -8.15
CA LYS A 66 -3.07 19.84 -6.71
C LYS A 66 -1.68 19.51 -6.22
N LYS A 67 -1.29 20.05 -5.08
CA LYS A 67 -0.03 19.72 -4.42
C LYS A 67 -0.15 18.34 -3.73
N VAL A 68 0.74 17.42 -4.08
CA VAL A 68 0.82 16.09 -3.44
C VAL A 68 1.53 16.23 -2.09
N GLU A 69 0.88 15.72 -1.05
CA GLU A 69 1.43 15.65 0.30
C GLU A 69 1.57 14.19 0.75
N LEU A 70 2.76 13.77 1.13
CA LEU A 70 3.02 12.45 1.70
C LEU A 70 2.98 12.54 3.23
N ILE A 71 2.05 11.82 3.85
CA ILE A 71 1.97 11.64 5.31
C ILE A 71 2.49 10.25 5.63
N VAL A 72 3.74 10.16 6.08
CA VAL A 72 4.41 8.88 6.37
C VAL A 72 4.15 8.46 7.80
N LYS A 73 3.76 7.21 8.01
CA LYS A 73 3.51 6.59 9.32
C LYS A 73 4.29 5.27 9.42
N ASP A 74 4.90 5.03 10.57
CA ASP A 74 5.56 3.77 10.89
C ASP A 74 4.59 2.78 11.53
N ASP A 75 4.33 1.67 10.88
CA ASP A 75 3.47 0.60 11.41
C ASP A 75 4.22 -0.43 12.27
N THR A 76 5.53 -0.29 12.38
CA THR A 76 6.40 -1.20 13.15
C THR A 76 6.28 -2.67 12.73
N GLY A 77 5.67 -2.96 11.58
CA GLY A 77 5.37 -4.31 11.10
C GLY A 77 4.26 -5.02 11.89
N LEU A 78 3.35 -4.26 12.53
CA LEU A 78 2.26 -4.80 13.36
C LEU A 78 0.88 -4.49 12.75
N PRO A 79 0.04 -5.52 12.48
CA PRO A 79 -1.28 -5.32 11.86
C PRO A 79 -2.20 -4.37 12.64
N ASP A 80 -2.24 -4.46 13.97
CA ASP A 80 -3.08 -3.60 14.81
C ASP A 80 -2.63 -2.14 14.76
N VAL A 81 -1.32 -1.89 14.71
CA VAL A 81 -0.76 -0.54 14.54
C VAL A 81 -1.12 -0.02 13.16
N THR A 82 -0.92 -0.82 12.11
CA THR A 82 -1.27 -0.48 10.72
C THR A 82 -2.74 -0.09 10.60
N LYS A 83 -3.64 -0.90 11.17
CA LYS A 83 -5.09 -0.66 11.19
C LYS A 83 -5.43 0.67 11.85
N ARG A 84 -4.88 0.93 13.04
CA ARG A 84 -5.10 2.17 13.79
C ARG A 84 -4.61 3.39 13.00
N LEU A 85 -3.42 3.32 12.41
CA LEU A 85 -2.85 4.40 11.60
C LEU A 85 -3.68 4.66 10.33
N ALA A 86 -4.18 3.61 9.68
CA ALA A 86 -5.06 3.77 8.52
C ALA A 86 -6.37 4.50 8.90
N GLN A 87 -6.97 4.17 10.05
CA GLN A 87 -8.15 4.87 10.56
C GLN A 87 -7.84 6.35 10.85
N GLU A 88 -6.72 6.64 11.50
CA GLU A 88 -6.27 8.02 11.77
C GLU A 88 -6.12 8.82 10.47
N LEU A 89 -5.40 8.28 9.48
CA LEU A 89 -5.17 8.91 8.19
C LEU A 89 -6.47 9.19 7.43
N VAL A 90 -7.42 8.25 7.45
CA VAL A 90 -8.71 8.43 6.77
C VAL A 90 -9.60 9.43 7.48
N VAL A 91 -9.74 9.33 8.81
CA VAL A 91 -10.72 10.11 9.57
C VAL A 91 -10.19 11.51 9.91
N ASN A 92 -8.94 11.60 10.41
CA ASN A 92 -8.38 12.85 10.90
C ASN A 92 -7.65 13.62 9.81
N ASP A 93 -6.73 12.94 9.09
CA ASP A 93 -5.92 13.58 8.05
C ASP A 93 -6.67 13.72 6.72
N LYS A 94 -7.77 12.96 6.54
CA LYS A 94 -8.62 12.96 5.34
C LYS A 94 -7.81 12.70 4.07
N VAL A 95 -6.98 11.65 4.10
CA VAL A 95 -6.17 11.27 2.94
C VAL A 95 -7.03 10.82 1.77
N ASN A 96 -6.57 11.09 0.56
CA ASN A 96 -7.25 10.68 -0.66
C ASN A 96 -6.94 9.23 -1.04
N VAL A 97 -5.79 8.70 -0.59
CA VAL A 97 -5.33 7.35 -0.84
C VAL A 97 -4.45 6.86 0.32
N LEU A 98 -4.57 5.58 0.66
CA LEU A 98 -3.65 4.86 1.51
C LEU A 98 -2.66 4.10 0.64
N ALA A 99 -1.37 4.13 0.97
CA ALA A 99 -0.33 3.45 0.19
C ALA A 99 0.74 2.84 1.11
N GLY A 100 1.53 1.91 0.57
CA GLY A 100 2.63 1.28 1.31
C GLY A 100 2.44 -0.23 1.50
N PHE A 101 2.32 -0.67 2.75
CA PHE A 101 2.06 -2.05 3.16
C PHE A 101 3.18 -3.03 2.80
N GLY A 102 4.16 -3.12 3.71
CA GLY A 102 5.36 -3.95 3.52
C GLY A 102 5.10 -5.45 3.60
N LEU A 103 4.10 -5.89 4.36
CA LEU A 103 3.77 -7.28 4.61
C LEU A 103 2.28 -7.55 4.41
N THR A 104 1.94 -8.77 4.00
CA THR A 104 0.55 -9.21 3.73
C THR A 104 -0.42 -8.97 4.90
N PRO A 105 -0.09 -9.33 6.16
CA PRO A 105 -1.00 -9.08 7.28
C PRO A 105 -1.33 -7.61 7.50
N LEU A 106 -0.43 -6.69 7.11
CA LEU A 106 -0.61 -5.24 7.24
C LEU A 106 -1.63 -4.73 6.22
N ALA A 107 -1.49 -5.13 4.96
CA ALA A 107 -2.44 -4.79 3.90
C ALA A 107 -3.84 -5.35 4.22
N LEU A 108 -3.94 -6.63 4.58
CA LEU A 108 -5.23 -7.27 4.91
C LEU A 108 -5.92 -6.64 6.14
N ALA A 109 -5.17 -6.12 7.12
CA ALA A 109 -5.74 -5.43 8.26
C ALA A 109 -6.44 -4.11 7.88
N VAL A 110 -6.06 -3.51 6.75
CA VAL A 110 -6.61 -2.23 6.25
C VAL A 110 -7.76 -2.43 5.26
N ALA A 111 -7.86 -3.58 4.63
CA ALA A 111 -8.90 -3.88 3.63
C ALA A 111 -10.35 -3.51 4.05
N PRO A 112 -10.80 -3.77 5.31
CA PRO A 112 -12.11 -3.33 5.77
C PRO A 112 -12.25 -1.80 5.83
N ILE A 113 -11.17 -1.10 6.20
CA ILE A 113 -11.17 0.38 6.29
C ILE A 113 -11.27 0.96 4.88
N ALA A 114 -10.46 0.46 3.94
CA ALA A 114 -10.49 0.86 2.54
C ALA A 114 -11.91 0.71 1.95
N THR A 115 -12.56 -0.43 2.23
CA THR A 115 -13.94 -0.72 1.78
C THR A 115 -14.96 0.24 2.39
N GLN A 116 -14.94 0.42 3.73
CA GLN A 116 -15.93 1.23 4.43
C GLN A 116 -15.81 2.71 4.11
N SER A 117 -14.58 3.22 4.04
CA SER A 117 -14.30 4.62 3.75
C SER A 117 -14.31 4.95 2.25
N LYS A 118 -14.32 3.93 1.39
CA LYS A 118 -14.13 4.05 -0.07
C LYS A 118 -12.82 4.76 -0.42
N THR A 119 -11.80 4.59 0.43
CA THR A 119 -10.46 5.14 0.21
C THR A 119 -9.61 4.10 -0.50
N PRO A 120 -9.04 4.40 -1.68
CA PRO A 120 -8.15 3.47 -2.37
C PRO A 120 -6.96 3.08 -1.50
N GLU A 121 -6.60 1.79 -1.55
CA GLU A 121 -5.43 1.21 -0.90
C GLU A 121 -4.45 0.70 -1.97
N VAL A 122 -3.26 1.30 -2.04
CA VAL A 122 -2.21 0.93 -2.99
C VAL A 122 -1.15 0.09 -2.29
N VAL A 123 -1.15 -1.20 -2.57
CA VAL A 123 -0.16 -2.14 -2.01
C VAL A 123 1.13 -2.08 -2.81
N MET A 124 2.23 -1.66 -2.17
CA MET A 124 3.50 -1.38 -2.84
C MET A 124 4.55 -2.48 -2.67
N ALA A 125 4.41 -3.38 -1.68
CA ALA A 125 5.38 -4.45 -1.43
C ALA A 125 4.75 -5.80 -1.08
N ALA A 126 3.69 -5.86 -0.28
CA ALA A 126 3.05 -7.11 0.10
C ALA A 126 2.60 -7.92 -1.13
N ALA A 127 3.07 -9.16 -1.27
CA ALA A 127 3.06 -9.89 -2.54
C ALA A 127 2.15 -11.14 -2.60
N THR A 128 1.36 -11.43 -1.55
CA THR A 128 0.36 -12.51 -1.60
C THR A 128 -0.69 -12.24 -2.68
N SER A 129 -0.99 -13.24 -3.49
CA SER A 129 -1.89 -13.10 -4.65
C SER A 129 -3.28 -12.58 -4.27
N SER A 130 -3.86 -13.10 -3.18
CA SER A 130 -5.24 -12.83 -2.77
C SER A 130 -5.50 -11.47 -2.12
N ILE A 131 -4.47 -10.64 -1.88
CA ILE A 131 -4.66 -9.35 -1.21
C ILE A 131 -5.68 -8.47 -1.95
N THR A 132 -5.59 -8.40 -3.27
CA THR A 132 -6.49 -7.55 -4.09
C THR A 132 -7.93 -8.07 -4.16
N GLU A 133 -8.17 -9.30 -3.70
CA GLU A 133 -9.52 -9.88 -3.60
C GLU A 133 -10.23 -9.49 -2.30
N ALA A 134 -9.47 -9.01 -1.30
CA ALA A 134 -10.02 -8.66 0.01
C ALA A 134 -10.88 -7.39 0.01
N SER A 135 -10.73 -6.52 -1.00
CA SER A 135 -11.54 -5.30 -1.16
C SER A 135 -11.51 -4.80 -2.61
N PRO A 136 -12.63 -4.28 -3.14
CA PRO A 136 -12.65 -3.63 -4.45
C PRO A 136 -11.89 -2.29 -4.48
N TYR A 137 -11.43 -1.81 -3.34
CA TYR A 137 -10.62 -0.59 -3.22
C TYR A 137 -9.13 -0.85 -3.15
N ILE A 138 -8.68 -2.12 -3.24
CA ILE A 138 -7.26 -2.48 -3.22
C ILE A 138 -6.73 -2.65 -4.63
N ILE A 139 -5.62 -1.96 -4.91
CA ILE A 139 -4.79 -2.18 -6.10
C ILE A 139 -3.36 -2.50 -5.68
N ARG A 140 -2.61 -3.14 -6.55
CA ARG A 140 -1.19 -3.44 -6.32
C ARG A 140 -0.34 -2.80 -7.40
N SER A 141 0.73 -2.11 -6.98
CA SER A 141 1.75 -1.54 -7.89
C SER A 141 3.02 -2.38 -7.99
N SER A 142 3.13 -3.47 -7.18
CA SER A 142 4.26 -4.41 -7.19
C SER A 142 3.91 -5.74 -7.88
N PHE A 143 4.76 -6.74 -7.72
CA PHE A 143 4.55 -8.10 -8.22
C PHE A 143 3.77 -8.99 -7.24
N THR A 144 3.41 -10.21 -7.69
CA THR A 144 2.89 -11.28 -6.82
C THR A 144 3.89 -12.43 -6.73
N LEU A 145 3.85 -13.18 -5.63
CA LEU A 145 4.70 -14.37 -5.45
C LEU A 145 4.48 -15.43 -6.56
N PRO A 146 3.26 -15.71 -7.02
CA PRO A 146 3.04 -16.60 -8.16
C PRO A 146 3.84 -16.22 -9.39
N GLN A 147 3.93 -14.95 -9.76
CA GLN A 147 4.66 -14.48 -10.95
C GLN A 147 6.14 -14.87 -10.91
N VAL A 148 6.81 -14.57 -9.80
CA VAL A 148 8.25 -14.86 -9.66
C VAL A 148 8.54 -16.34 -9.41
N SER A 149 7.65 -17.03 -8.69
CA SER A 149 7.79 -18.45 -8.37
C SER A 149 7.62 -19.36 -9.58
N VAL A 150 6.66 -19.05 -10.44
CA VAL A 150 6.46 -19.75 -11.72
C VAL A 150 7.68 -19.57 -12.63
N ALA A 151 8.22 -18.36 -12.73
CA ALA A 151 9.41 -18.11 -13.54
C ALA A 151 10.63 -18.95 -13.06
N MET A 152 10.83 -19.06 -11.73
CA MET A 152 11.87 -19.88 -11.15
C MET A 152 11.59 -21.40 -11.36
N GLY A 153 10.33 -21.82 -11.23
CA GLY A 153 9.90 -23.19 -11.49
C GLY A 153 10.10 -23.62 -12.96
N ASP A 154 10.05 -22.68 -13.90
CA ASP A 154 10.39 -22.92 -15.30
C ASP A 154 11.91 -22.95 -15.53
N TRP A 155 12.64 -22.05 -14.90
CA TRP A 155 14.08 -21.89 -15.10
C TRP A 155 14.88 -23.06 -14.54
N ALA A 156 14.58 -23.50 -13.31
CA ALA A 156 15.39 -24.48 -12.60
C ALA A 156 15.56 -25.83 -13.33
N PRO A 157 14.50 -26.51 -13.80
CA PRO A 157 14.64 -27.78 -14.55
C PRO A 157 15.41 -27.60 -15.86
N LYS A 158 15.21 -26.50 -16.57
CA LYS A 158 15.93 -26.18 -17.82
C LYS A 158 17.44 -26.01 -17.60
N ASN A 159 17.84 -25.62 -16.39
CA ASN A 159 19.24 -25.45 -16.00
C ASN A 159 19.79 -26.64 -15.19
N GLY A 160 19.17 -27.82 -15.34
CA GLY A 160 19.68 -29.07 -14.81
C GLY A 160 19.31 -29.38 -13.37
N VAL A 161 18.53 -28.54 -12.69
CA VAL A 161 18.03 -28.81 -11.33
C VAL A 161 16.95 -29.89 -11.40
N LYS A 162 17.19 -31.06 -10.83
CA LYS A 162 16.27 -32.21 -10.87
C LYS A 162 15.45 -32.36 -9.59
N THR A 163 16.04 -32.02 -8.45
CA THR A 163 15.43 -32.17 -7.13
C THR A 163 15.66 -30.94 -6.28
N VAL A 164 14.68 -30.58 -5.45
CA VAL A 164 14.77 -29.44 -4.53
C VAL A 164 14.12 -29.79 -3.19
N VAL A 165 14.53 -29.07 -2.16
CA VAL A 165 13.79 -28.87 -0.91
C VAL A 165 13.35 -27.41 -0.90
N THR A 166 12.10 -27.12 -0.52
CA THR A 166 11.63 -25.76 -0.33
C THR A 166 11.68 -25.36 1.12
N LEU A 167 12.10 -24.13 1.41
CA LEU A 167 12.06 -23.52 2.75
C LEU A 167 11.41 -22.15 2.62
N VAL A 168 10.29 -21.95 3.30
CA VAL A 168 9.52 -20.71 3.24
C VAL A 168 9.09 -20.23 4.63
N ALA A 169 8.85 -18.94 4.77
CA ALA A 169 8.19 -18.42 5.97
C ALA A 169 6.70 -18.83 5.95
N ASP A 170 6.18 -19.29 7.11
CA ASP A 170 4.81 -19.79 7.23
C ASP A 170 3.80 -18.62 7.34
N TYR A 171 3.55 -17.99 6.21
CA TYR A 171 2.52 -16.97 6.02
C TYR A 171 2.17 -16.84 4.53
N GLY A 172 1.21 -15.95 4.18
CA GLY A 172 0.66 -15.85 2.82
C GLY A 172 1.67 -15.90 1.67
N PRO A 173 2.70 -15.03 1.61
CA PRO A 173 3.70 -15.05 0.55
C PRO A 173 4.49 -16.38 0.49
N GLY A 174 4.87 -16.94 1.64
CA GLY A 174 5.57 -18.23 1.66
C GLY A 174 4.72 -19.37 1.11
N ASN A 175 3.45 -19.40 1.48
CA ASN A 175 2.49 -20.38 0.96
C ASN A 175 2.30 -20.25 -0.56
N ASP A 176 2.17 -19.03 -1.08
CA ASP A 176 2.11 -18.78 -2.52
C ASP A 176 3.39 -19.23 -3.22
N ALA A 177 4.55 -18.83 -2.69
CA ALA A 177 5.85 -19.20 -3.29
C ALA A 177 6.03 -20.71 -3.34
N GLU A 178 5.80 -21.42 -2.24
CA GLU A 178 5.90 -22.87 -2.16
C GLU A 178 4.97 -23.56 -3.16
N LYS A 179 3.70 -23.14 -3.19
CA LYS A 179 2.67 -23.72 -4.06
C LYS A 179 3.07 -23.56 -5.52
N PHE A 180 3.19 -22.32 -5.98
CA PHE A 180 3.34 -22.01 -7.41
C PHE A 180 4.71 -22.44 -7.95
N PHE A 181 5.77 -22.36 -7.14
CA PHE A 181 7.07 -22.93 -7.51
C PHE A 181 6.98 -24.45 -7.65
N SER A 182 6.46 -25.16 -6.61
CA SER A 182 6.42 -26.60 -6.60
C SER A 182 5.59 -27.18 -7.76
N GLU A 183 4.40 -26.63 -7.99
CA GLU A 183 3.51 -27.05 -9.07
C GLU A 183 4.22 -26.87 -10.44
N ARG A 184 4.85 -25.72 -10.66
CA ARG A 184 5.52 -25.43 -11.92
C ARG A 184 6.79 -26.24 -12.12
N PHE A 185 7.58 -26.41 -11.06
CA PHE A 185 8.80 -27.22 -11.08
C PHE A 185 8.50 -28.70 -11.41
N GLN A 186 7.46 -29.26 -10.77
CA GLN A 186 7.03 -30.65 -11.02
C GLN A 186 6.45 -30.83 -12.42
N LEU A 187 5.68 -29.86 -12.92
CA LEU A 187 5.16 -29.88 -14.30
C LEU A 187 6.29 -29.94 -15.33
N ASN A 188 7.45 -29.36 -15.05
CA ASN A 188 8.63 -29.37 -15.88
C ASN A 188 9.60 -30.56 -15.57
N GLY A 189 9.12 -31.60 -14.88
CA GLY A 189 9.86 -32.83 -14.61
C GLY A 189 10.78 -32.79 -13.41
N GLY A 190 10.76 -31.75 -12.60
CA GLY A 190 11.48 -31.67 -11.34
C GLY A 190 10.77 -32.45 -10.21
N LYS A 191 11.47 -32.75 -9.13
CA LYS A 191 10.92 -33.42 -7.93
C LYS A 191 11.19 -32.58 -6.68
N VAL A 192 10.13 -32.20 -5.97
CA VAL A 192 10.22 -31.60 -4.63
C VAL A 192 10.33 -32.74 -3.61
N LEU A 193 11.45 -32.77 -2.89
CA LEU A 193 11.73 -33.85 -1.92
C LEU A 193 11.07 -33.55 -0.58
N GLU A 194 11.11 -32.30 -0.14
CA GLU A 194 10.59 -31.89 1.15
C GLU A 194 10.14 -30.43 1.10
N LYS A 195 9.19 -30.08 1.96
CA LYS A 195 8.65 -28.73 2.13
C LYS A 195 8.78 -28.32 3.59
N LEU A 196 9.66 -27.35 3.84
CA LEU A 196 9.94 -26.85 5.18
C LEU A 196 9.34 -25.47 5.36
N ARG A 197 8.81 -25.21 6.57
CA ARG A 197 8.21 -23.93 6.92
C ARG A 197 8.77 -23.45 8.25
N VAL A 198 9.02 -22.14 8.33
CA VAL A 198 9.50 -21.47 9.52
C VAL A 198 8.57 -20.33 9.90
N PRO A 199 8.38 -20.05 11.19
CA PRO A 199 7.59 -18.90 11.63
C PRO A 199 8.10 -17.59 11.01
N LEU A 200 7.18 -16.66 10.69
CA LEU A 200 7.55 -15.32 10.18
C LEU A 200 8.37 -14.52 11.20
N ARG A 201 8.15 -14.76 12.49
CA ARG A 201 8.84 -14.10 13.58
C ARG A 201 9.57 -15.11 14.45
N ASN A 202 10.76 -14.71 14.90
CA ASN A 202 11.61 -15.54 15.76
C ASN A 202 11.80 -16.96 15.19
N PRO A 203 12.27 -17.11 13.94
CA PRO A 203 12.54 -18.40 13.37
C PRO A 203 13.65 -19.08 14.18
N ASP A 204 13.41 -20.33 14.59
CA ASP A 204 14.41 -21.21 15.18
C ASP A 204 14.86 -22.20 14.09
N PHE A 205 16.17 -22.26 13.83
CA PHE A 205 16.76 -23.07 12.76
C PHE A 205 17.62 -24.19 13.34
#